data_806bb44c1e38e8c21bc6f5b625c429ee
#
_entry.id   806bb44c1e38e8c21bc6f5b625c429ee
#
_cell.length_a   1.000
_cell.length_b   1.000
_cell.length_c   1.000
_cell.angle_alpha   90.00
_cell.angle_beta   90.00
_cell.angle_gamma   90.00
#
_symmetry.space_group_name_H-M   'P 1'
#
loop_
_entity.id
_entity.type
_entity.pdbx_description
1 polymer ?
#
loop_
_entity_poly.entity_id
_entity_poly.type
_entity_poly.pdbx_seq_one_letter_code
_entity_poly.pdbx_strand_id
1 'polypeptide(L)'
;NQKEVLAFIADAKTGVFASKARFDFYQDGKQIGSRVTDKEGLLFAKLSDFEGIKNSSIQIYGFSDGEIILGDPYFYFNQSQSEYLTAYIYTQQPVYRPGQSVNFKTIFRNKKGNEILNAPDLKFSVSVKSPKNKEVYAGEATTNEFGSLSASFLLDGEADLGYYSIIFTKDGMSYHGSFTVEEYKKPEY
;
A
#
# COMPACT_ATOMS: atom_id res chain seq x y z
N ASN A 1 7.70 8.08 16.14
CA ASN A 1 6.55 8.19 15.23
C ASN A 1 5.55 9.17 15.83
N GLN A 2 5.72 10.46 15.52
CA GLN A 2 4.78 11.50 15.93
C GLN A 2 3.59 11.40 14.99
N LYS A 3 2.42 11.09 15.52
CA LYS A 3 1.17 11.21 14.80
C LYS A 3 0.86 12.71 14.72
N GLU A 4 0.88 13.24 13.53
CA GLU A 4 0.75 14.67 13.27
C GLU A 4 -0.43 14.91 12.32
N VAL A 5 -1.15 15.99 12.54
CA VAL A 5 -2.20 16.47 11.65
C VAL A 5 -1.75 17.81 11.10
N LEU A 6 -1.71 17.91 9.78
CA LEU A 6 -1.54 19.17 9.06
C LEU A 6 -2.87 19.49 8.37
N ALA A 7 -3.45 20.65 8.67
CA ALA A 7 -4.63 21.15 7.98
C ALA A 7 -4.31 22.51 7.35
N PHE A 8 -4.89 22.75 6.19
CA PHE A 8 -4.80 24.01 5.45
C PHE A 8 -6.19 24.47 5.05
N ILE A 9 -6.50 25.73 5.30
CA ILE A 9 -7.79 26.33 4.91
C ILE A 9 -7.57 27.63 4.14
N ALA A 10 -8.28 27.72 3.02
CA ALA A 10 -8.41 28.93 2.24
C ALA A 10 -9.84 29.04 1.70
N ASP A 11 -10.31 30.24 1.46
CA ASP A 11 -11.58 30.49 0.79
C ASP A 11 -11.50 29.95 -0.66
N ALA A 12 -12.45 29.14 -1.05
CA ALA A 12 -12.44 28.42 -2.33
C ALA A 12 -12.60 29.34 -3.56
N LYS A 13 -13.13 30.56 -3.38
CA LYS A 13 -13.36 31.50 -4.47
C LYS A 13 -12.21 32.49 -4.62
N THR A 14 -11.68 32.96 -3.50
CA THR A 14 -10.69 34.04 -3.47
C THR A 14 -9.26 33.55 -3.25
N GLY A 15 -9.09 32.32 -2.73
CA GLY A 15 -7.80 31.77 -2.31
C GLY A 15 -7.24 32.43 -1.04
N VAL A 16 -7.99 33.30 -0.38
CA VAL A 16 -7.55 33.98 0.84
C VAL A 16 -7.47 32.97 1.99
N PHE A 17 -6.36 32.99 2.74
CA PHE A 17 -6.12 32.10 3.84
C PHE A 17 -7.03 32.37 5.03
N ALA A 18 -7.68 31.34 5.57
CA ALA A 18 -8.53 31.45 6.76
C ALA A 18 -7.65 31.39 8.02
N SER A 19 -7.24 32.56 8.51
CA SER A 19 -6.54 32.67 9.79
C SER A 19 -7.51 32.54 10.97
N LYS A 20 -7.06 31.91 12.07
CA LYS A 20 -7.87 31.67 13.29
C LYS A 20 -9.09 30.77 13.07
N ALA A 21 -9.15 30.02 11.98
CA ALA A 21 -10.14 28.96 11.85
C ALA A 21 -9.89 27.91 12.96
N ARG A 22 -10.97 27.56 13.68
CA ARG A 22 -10.89 26.64 14.82
C ARG A 22 -11.11 25.21 14.36
N PHE A 23 -10.32 24.29 14.90
CA PHE A 23 -10.47 22.85 14.72
C PHE A 23 -10.69 22.19 16.07
N ASP A 24 -11.78 21.47 16.20
CA ASP A 24 -12.13 20.68 17.37
C ASP A 24 -11.90 19.21 17.07
N PHE A 25 -11.17 18.53 17.96
CA PHE A 25 -10.79 17.13 17.86
C PHE A 25 -11.64 16.31 18.82
N TYR A 26 -12.23 15.23 18.30
CA TYR A 26 -13.11 14.35 19.07
C TYR A 26 -12.64 12.89 18.98
N GLN A 27 -12.85 12.17 20.06
CA GLN A 27 -12.71 10.71 20.12
C GLN A 27 -13.92 10.14 20.87
N ASP A 28 -14.55 9.11 20.30
CA ASP A 28 -15.74 8.46 20.89
C ASP A 28 -16.83 9.47 21.32
N GLY A 29 -17.06 10.50 20.51
CA GLY A 29 -18.03 11.55 20.77
C GLY A 29 -17.62 12.59 21.84
N LYS A 30 -16.43 12.46 22.42
CA LYS A 30 -15.89 13.38 23.42
C LYS A 30 -14.82 14.28 22.80
N GLN A 31 -14.94 15.59 23.03
CA GLN A 31 -13.89 16.54 22.63
C GLN A 31 -12.61 16.29 23.44
N ILE A 32 -11.49 16.10 22.73
CA ILE A 32 -10.16 15.86 23.30
C ILE A 32 -9.24 17.07 23.18
N GLY A 33 -9.62 18.05 22.36
CA GLY A 33 -8.85 19.29 22.24
C GLY A 33 -9.36 20.19 21.12
N SER A 34 -8.73 21.35 21.01
CA SER A 34 -8.98 22.35 19.98
C SER A 34 -7.67 23.03 19.56
N ARG A 35 -7.59 23.45 18.30
CA ARG A 35 -6.48 24.22 17.73
C ARG A 35 -7.02 25.25 16.76
N VAL A 36 -6.20 26.26 16.44
CA VAL A 36 -6.54 27.30 15.46
C VAL A 36 -5.46 27.40 14.39
N THR A 37 -5.84 27.79 13.19
CA THR A 37 -4.90 28.07 12.10
C THR A 37 -4.11 29.35 12.38
N ASP A 38 -2.91 29.38 11.86
CA ASP A 38 -2.05 30.58 11.84
C ASP A 38 -2.50 31.59 10.76
N LYS A 39 -1.69 32.64 10.56
CA LYS A 39 -1.94 33.69 9.57
C LYS A 39 -1.90 33.19 8.11
N GLU A 40 -1.32 32.05 7.86
CA GLU A 40 -1.17 31.40 6.56
C GLU A 40 -2.24 30.32 6.36
N GLY A 41 -3.25 30.25 7.25
CA GLY A 41 -4.30 29.24 7.18
C GLY A 41 -3.84 27.83 7.50
N LEU A 42 -2.66 27.68 8.09
CA LEU A 42 -2.07 26.39 8.45
C LEU A 42 -2.34 26.05 9.91
N LEU A 43 -2.65 24.79 10.16
CA LEU A 43 -2.72 24.22 11.49
C LEU A 43 -1.81 22.99 11.53
N PHE A 44 -0.96 22.95 12.52
CA PHE A 44 -0.16 21.80 12.84
C PHE A 44 -0.51 21.31 14.25
N ALA A 45 -0.88 20.06 14.40
CA ALA A 45 -1.21 19.45 15.68
C ALA A 45 -0.52 18.09 15.82
N LYS A 46 0.18 17.90 16.92
CA LYS A 46 0.69 16.58 17.33
C LYS A 46 -0.39 15.90 18.15
N LEU A 47 -0.72 14.68 17.81
CA LEU A 47 -1.73 13.92 18.55
C LEU A 47 -1.26 13.55 19.96
N SER A 48 0.05 13.52 20.20
CA SER A 48 0.63 13.40 21.54
C SER A 48 0.27 14.56 22.48
N ASP A 49 -0.14 15.71 21.93
CA ASP A 49 -0.50 16.90 22.71
C ASP A 49 -1.94 16.82 23.27
N PHE A 50 -2.69 15.78 22.89
CA PHE A 50 -4.04 15.54 23.38
C PHE A 50 -4.05 14.38 24.38
N GLU A 51 -4.57 14.64 25.57
CA GLU A 51 -4.66 13.61 26.61
C GLU A 51 -5.72 12.54 26.25
N GLY A 52 -5.40 11.30 26.53
CA GLY A 52 -6.36 10.20 26.51
C GLY A 52 -6.69 9.62 25.13
N ILE A 53 -5.88 9.87 24.09
CA ILE A 53 -6.06 9.20 22.81
C ILE A 53 -5.82 7.68 22.97
N LYS A 54 -6.92 6.92 22.94
CA LYS A 54 -6.91 5.46 23.12
C LYS A 54 -7.13 4.68 21.84
N ASN A 55 -7.83 5.28 20.86
CA ASN A 55 -8.30 4.59 19.67
C ASN A 55 -7.50 4.95 18.41
N SER A 56 -7.72 4.16 17.37
CA SER A 56 -7.10 4.33 16.06
C SER A 56 -7.74 5.41 15.20
N SER A 57 -8.80 6.09 15.67
CA SER A 57 -9.49 7.12 14.90
C SER A 57 -9.84 8.32 15.76
N ILE A 58 -9.79 9.51 15.16
CA ILE A 58 -10.34 10.76 15.69
C ILE A 58 -11.23 11.41 14.63
N GLN A 59 -12.17 12.21 15.10
CA GLN A 59 -12.98 13.09 14.27
C GLN A 59 -12.46 14.51 14.42
N ILE A 60 -12.42 15.26 13.30
CA ILE A 60 -11.94 16.64 13.30
C ILE A 60 -12.99 17.50 12.60
N TYR A 61 -13.45 18.53 13.29
CA TYR A 61 -14.39 19.53 12.76
C TYR A 61 -13.72 20.90 12.72
N GLY A 62 -13.76 21.55 11.57
CA GLY A 62 -13.27 22.91 11.38
C GLY A 62 -14.40 23.93 11.38
N PHE A 63 -14.11 25.11 11.91
CA PHE A 63 -15.04 26.25 11.97
C PHE A 63 -14.31 27.53 11.55
N SER A 64 -14.91 28.31 10.65
CA SER A 64 -14.43 29.63 10.27
C SER A 64 -15.63 30.52 10.00
N ASP A 65 -15.62 31.77 10.55
CA ASP A 65 -16.64 32.80 10.33
C ASP A 65 -18.08 32.33 10.55
N GLY A 66 -18.27 31.40 11.50
CA GLY A 66 -19.60 30.85 11.83
C GLY A 66 -20.04 29.69 10.94
N GLU A 67 -19.24 29.31 9.95
CA GLU A 67 -19.47 28.15 9.09
C GLU A 67 -18.72 26.93 9.59
N ILE A 68 -19.32 25.75 9.38
CA ILE A 68 -18.68 24.46 9.64
C ILE A 68 -17.95 24.03 8.38
N ILE A 69 -16.63 23.84 8.49
CA ILE A 69 -15.79 23.32 7.42
C ILE A 69 -15.70 21.80 7.64
N LEU A 70 -16.37 21.04 6.80
CA LEU A 70 -16.28 19.59 6.81
C LEU A 70 -15.22 19.16 5.80
N GLY A 71 -14.08 18.68 6.34
CA GLY A 71 -13.20 17.80 5.57
C GLY A 71 -13.65 16.34 5.73
N ASP A 72 -12.79 15.38 5.46
CA ASP A 72 -12.98 13.99 5.89
C ASP A 72 -12.91 13.99 7.43
N PRO A 73 -14.03 13.81 8.15
CA PRO A 73 -14.03 13.97 9.59
C PRO A 73 -13.32 12.83 10.33
N TYR A 74 -12.95 11.76 9.64
CA TYR A 74 -12.36 10.59 10.26
C TYR A 74 -10.89 10.43 9.86
N PHE A 75 -10.01 10.53 10.85
CA PHE A 75 -8.61 10.17 10.70
C PHE A 75 -8.35 8.84 11.40
N TYR A 76 -7.90 7.87 10.62
CA TYR A 76 -7.52 6.56 11.12
C TYR A 76 -6.01 6.50 11.36
N PHE A 77 -5.64 6.20 12.60
CA PHE A 77 -4.24 5.94 12.94
C PHE A 77 -4.03 4.45 13.00
N ASN A 78 -3.19 3.93 12.14
CA ASN A 78 -2.75 2.58 12.32
C ASN A 78 -1.82 2.52 13.55
N GLN A 79 -2.36 2.08 14.70
CA GLN A 79 -1.58 1.92 15.93
C GLN A 79 -0.62 0.74 15.85
N SER A 80 -0.82 -0.18 14.92
CA SER A 80 0.07 -1.30 14.78
C SER A 80 1.40 -0.81 14.21
N GLN A 81 2.38 -0.65 15.07
CA GLN A 81 3.80 -0.68 14.70
C GLN A 81 4.22 -2.09 14.30
N SER A 82 3.25 -2.95 13.94
CA SER A 82 3.55 -4.29 13.49
C SER A 82 4.41 -4.19 12.24
N GLU A 83 5.56 -4.77 12.34
CA GLU A 83 6.42 -5.00 11.20
C GLU A 83 5.71 -6.02 10.29
N TYR A 84 5.57 -5.68 9.01
CA TYR A 84 4.98 -6.58 8.04
C TYR A 84 5.76 -6.56 6.73
N LEU A 85 5.82 -7.73 6.12
CA LEU A 85 6.50 -7.93 4.86
C LEU A 85 5.57 -7.57 3.70
N THR A 86 6.07 -6.77 2.75
CA THR A 86 5.39 -6.48 1.50
C THR A 86 6.21 -7.01 0.33
N ALA A 87 5.54 -7.34 -0.78
CA ALA A 87 6.18 -7.81 -2.00
C ALA A 87 5.74 -6.98 -3.20
N TYR A 88 6.69 -6.70 -4.09
CA TYR A 88 6.42 -6.24 -5.44
C TYR A 88 6.93 -7.30 -6.42
N ILE A 89 5.99 -7.94 -7.12
CA ILE A 89 6.24 -9.09 -8.00
C ILE A 89 5.94 -8.66 -9.42
N TYR A 90 6.87 -8.87 -10.34
CA TYR A 90 6.70 -8.53 -11.74
C TYR A 90 7.44 -9.53 -12.64
N THR A 91 6.98 -9.63 -13.87
CA THR A 91 7.56 -10.43 -14.94
C THR A 91 8.24 -9.53 -15.96
N GLN A 92 9.15 -10.08 -16.74
CA GLN A 92 9.83 -9.35 -17.82
C GLN A 92 8.85 -8.81 -18.86
N GLN A 93 7.76 -9.54 -19.10
CA GLN A 93 6.68 -9.17 -20.00
C GLN A 93 5.34 -9.42 -19.30
N PRO A 94 4.31 -8.61 -19.52
CA PRO A 94 2.97 -8.86 -18.95
C PRO A 94 2.24 -10.01 -19.68
N VAL A 95 2.61 -10.29 -20.94
CA VAL A 95 1.99 -11.30 -21.78
C VAL A 95 3.06 -12.20 -22.38
N TYR A 96 2.86 -13.50 -22.34
CA TYR A 96 3.71 -14.53 -22.90
C TYR A 96 2.95 -15.43 -23.90
N ARG A 97 3.68 -16.18 -24.69
CA ARG A 97 3.15 -17.25 -25.54
C ARG A 97 3.51 -18.62 -24.96
N PRO A 98 2.73 -19.67 -25.28
CA PRO A 98 3.16 -21.03 -25.04
C PRO A 98 4.58 -21.29 -25.56
N GLY A 99 5.37 -22.06 -24.83
CA GLY A 99 6.77 -22.34 -25.17
C GLY A 99 7.78 -21.23 -24.86
N GLN A 100 7.36 -20.08 -24.34
CA GLN A 100 8.29 -19.01 -23.92
C GLN A 100 8.81 -19.21 -22.51
N SER A 101 10.02 -18.68 -22.24
CA SER A 101 10.57 -18.60 -20.90
C SER A 101 9.98 -17.41 -20.16
N VAL A 102 9.39 -17.65 -19.00
CA VAL A 102 8.86 -16.62 -18.09
C VAL A 102 9.96 -16.26 -17.09
N ASN A 103 10.43 -15.03 -17.15
CA ASN A 103 11.36 -14.48 -16.17
C ASN A 103 10.59 -13.57 -15.23
N PHE A 104 10.74 -13.76 -13.93
CA PHE A 104 10.10 -12.94 -12.93
C PHE A 104 11.07 -12.49 -11.83
N LYS A 105 10.78 -11.35 -11.26
CA LYS A 105 11.54 -10.80 -10.14
C LYS A 105 10.59 -10.33 -9.07
N THR A 106 11.01 -10.47 -7.82
CA THR A 106 10.26 -10.02 -6.65
C THR A 106 11.18 -9.20 -5.76
N ILE A 107 10.63 -8.14 -5.21
CA ILE A 107 11.30 -7.28 -4.23
C ILE A 107 10.46 -7.30 -2.96
N PHE A 108 11.06 -7.80 -1.88
CA PHE A 108 10.45 -7.81 -0.56
C PHE A 108 10.97 -6.65 0.29
N ARG A 109 10.07 -6.06 1.08
CA ARG A 109 10.41 -4.97 2.01
C ARG A 109 9.69 -5.20 3.34
N ASN A 110 10.44 -5.04 4.42
CA ASN A 110 9.87 -4.90 5.76
C ASN A 110 9.38 -3.47 5.95
N LYS A 111 8.11 -3.31 6.26
CA LYS A 111 7.52 -2.03 6.65
C LYS A 111 7.28 -1.99 8.14
N LYS A 112 7.79 -0.93 8.78
CA LYS A 112 7.59 -0.65 10.20
C LYS A 112 7.24 0.83 10.38
N GLY A 113 5.96 1.12 10.57
CA GLY A 113 5.50 2.52 10.52
C GLY A 113 5.79 3.14 9.15
N ASN A 114 6.59 4.20 9.13
CA ASN A 114 7.02 4.91 7.90
C ASN A 114 8.36 4.41 7.35
N GLU A 115 9.01 3.50 8.03
CA GLU A 115 10.29 2.94 7.59
C GLU A 115 10.06 1.79 6.62
N ILE A 116 10.88 1.77 5.56
CA ILE A 116 10.91 0.71 4.56
C ILE A 116 12.33 0.17 4.51
N LEU A 117 12.50 -1.06 4.96
CA LEU A 117 13.80 -1.72 5.08
C LEU A 117 13.91 -2.87 4.08
N ASN A 118 15.14 -3.20 3.68
CA ASN A 118 15.40 -4.42 2.93
C ASN A 118 15.00 -5.66 3.75
N ALA A 119 14.61 -6.71 3.06
CA ALA A 119 14.25 -7.99 3.65
C ALA A 119 15.18 -9.11 3.13
N PRO A 120 16.47 -9.12 3.56
CA PRO A 120 17.46 -10.10 3.08
C PRO A 120 17.23 -11.47 3.70
N ASP A 121 17.84 -12.48 3.06
CA ASP A 121 17.98 -13.87 3.54
C ASP A 121 16.66 -14.57 3.89
N LEU A 122 15.54 -14.10 3.29
CA LEU A 122 14.24 -14.73 3.47
C LEU A 122 14.03 -15.84 2.44
N LYS A 123 13.74 -17.04 2.94
CA LYS A 123 13.45 -18.21 2.12
C LYS A 123 11.96 -18.33 1.84
N PHE A 124 11.60 -18.53 0.58
CA PHE A 124 10.23 -18.69 0.12
C PHE A 124 10.05 -19.98 -0.65
N SER A 125 8.90 -20.62 -0.48
CA SER A 125 8.38 -21.57 -1.47
C SER A 125 7.72 -20.76 -2.59
N VAL A 126 8.02 -21.11 -3.82
CA VAL A 126 7.52 -20.43 -5.03
C VAL A 126 6.73 -21.40 -5.85
N SER A 127 5.51 -21.06 -6.21
CA SER A 127 4.72 -21.84 -7.16
C SER A 127 4.10 -20.95 -8.23
N VAL A 128 3.89 -21.51 -9.44
CA VAL A 128 3.12 -20.86 -10.50
C VAL A 128 1.96 -21.76 -10.86
N LYS A 129 0.78 -21.17 -10.91
CA LYS A 129 -0.46 -21.88 -11.24
C LYS A 129 -1.05 -21.38 -12.55
N SER A 130 -1.48 -22.33 -13.38
CA SER A 130 -2.20 -22.07 -14.64
C SER A 130 -3.63 -21.57 -14.39
N PRO A 131 -4.35 -21.08 -15.42
CA PRO A 131 -5.77 -20.72 -15.34
C PRO A 131 -6.66 -21.86 -14.82
N LYS A 132 -6.27 -23.09 -15.05
CA LYS A 132 -6.96 -24.29 -14.55
C LYS A 132 -6.50 -24.72 -13.14
N ASN A 133 -5.78 -23.85 -12.42
CA ASN A 133 -5.24 -24.09 -11.09
C ASN A 133 -4.23 -25.27 -10.99
N LYS A 134 -3.66 -25.67 -12.13
CA LYS A 134 -2.58 -26.67 -12.19
C LYS A 134 -1.27 -25.98 -11.85
N GLU A 135 -0.46 -26.59 -10.96
CA GLU A 135 0.90 -26.13 -10.69
C GLU A 135 1.80 -26.46 -11.89
N VAL A 136 2.39 -25.43 -12.49
CA VAL A 136 3.27 -25.55 -13.66
C VAL A 136 4.73 -25.27 -13.34
N TYR A 137 4.98 -24.70 -12.16
CA TYR A 137 6.32 -24.49 -11.61
C TYR A 137 6.24 -24.54 -10.08
N ALA A 138 7.22 -25.21 -9.48
CA ALA A 138 7.46 -25.19 -8.04
C ALA A 138 8.97 -25.11 -7.77
N GLY A 139 9.35 -24.37 -6.74
CA GLY A 139 10.74 -24.19 -6.36
C GLY A 139 10.88 -23.47 -5.01
N GLU A 140 12.13 -23.27 -4.61
CA GLU A 140 12.48 -22.44 -3.46
C GLU A 140 13.40 -21.33 -3.90
N ALA A 141 13.29 -20.16 -3.28
CA ALA A 141 14.16 -19.04 -3.56
C ALA A 141 14.42 -18.22 -2.28
N THR A 142 15.61 -17.64 -2.21
CA THR A 142 16.03 -16.82 -1.06
C THR A 142 16.33 -15.41 -1.55
N THR A 143 15.91 -14.42 -0.78
CA THR A 143 16.20 -13.02 -1.08
C THR A 143 17.67 -12.70 -0.84
N ASN A 144 18.24 -11.86 -1.72
CA ASN A 144 19.60 -11.33 -1.56
C ASN A 144 19.64 -10.18 -0.54
N GLU A 145 20.81 -9.55 -0.37
CA GLU A 145 21.04 -8.40 0.51
C GLU A 145 20.10 -7.22 0.29
N PHE A 146 19.57 -7.07 -0.94
CA PHE A 146 18.57 -6.04 -1.29
C PHE A 146 17.13 -6.50 -1.08
N GLY A 147 16.90 -7.66 -0.49
CA GLY A 147 15.55 -8.23 -0.31
C GLY A 147 14.91 -8.62 -1.64
N SER A 148 15.68 -8.89 -2.69
CA SER A 148 15.13 -9.28 -3.99
C SER A 148 15.54 -10.70 -4.36
N LEU A 149 14.71 -11.34 -5.16
CA LEU A 149 14.99 -12.64 -5.80
C LEU A 149 14.47 -12.64 -7.23
N SER A 150 15.02 -13.52 -8.06
CA SER A 150 14.56 -13.75 -9.43
C SER A 150 14.58 -15.24 -9.73
N ALA A 151 13.67 -15.66 -10.60
CA ALA A 151 13.64 -17.00 -11.12
C ALA A 151 13.08 -17.01 -12.54
N SER A 152 13.23 -18.14 -13.22
CA SER A 152 12.70 -18.36 -14.55
C SER A 152 12.22 -19.80 -14.71
N PHE A 153 11.25 -19.99 -15.59
CA PHE A 153 10.80 -21.32 -16.00
C PHE A 153 10.30 -21.27 -17.44
N LEU A 154 10.27 -22.41 -18.09
CA LEU A 154 9.80 -22.57 -19.45
C LEU A 154 8.32 -22.95 -19.42
N LEU A 155 7.45 -22.18 -20.11
CA LEU A 155 6.08 -22.58 -20.38
C LEU A 155 6.06 -23.78 -21.33
N ASP A 156 5.13 -24.68 -21.09
CA ASP A 156 4.84 -25.77 -22.02
C ASP A 156 4.42 -25.20 -23.39
N GLY A 157 4.75 -25.90 -24.49
CA GLY A 157 4.32 -25.53 -25.83
C GLY A 157 2.80 -25.59 -26.02
N GLU A 158 2.12 -26.39 -25.18
CA GLU A 158 0.66 -26.53 -25.11
C GLU A 158 0.09 -25.84 -23.84
N ALA A 159 0.77 -24.82 -23.32
CA ALA A 159 0.34 -24.12 -22.11
C ALA A 159 -1.06 -23.53 -22.26
N ASP A 160 -1.90 -23.69 -21.24
CA ASP A 160 -3.24 -23.13 -21.20
C ASP A 160 -3.19 -21.60 -21.41
N LEU A 161 -4.06 -21.07 -22.25
CA LEU A 161 -4.21 -19.63 -22.44
C LEU A 161 -4.98 -19.02 -21.27
N GLY A 162 -4.58 -17.81 -20.86
CA GLY A 162 -5.23 -17.05 -19.81
C GLY A 162 -4.29 -16.60 -18.70
N TYR A 163 -4.85 -16.37 -17.53
CA TYR A 163 -4.20 -15.75 -16.39
C TYR A 163 -3.44 -16.76 -15.54
N TYR A 164 -2.16 -16.51 -15.33
CA TYR A 164 -1.29 -17.30 -14.47
C TYR A 164 -0.96 -16.55 -13.18
N SER A 165 -0.93 -17.26 -12.06
CA SER A 165 -0.59 -16.72 -10.74
C SER A 165 0.79 -17.17 -10.30
N ILE A 166 1.65 -16.23 -9.89
CA ILE A 166 2.92 -16.48 -9.23
C ILE A 166 2.70 -16.30 -7.73
N ILE A 167 3.01 -17.31 -6.93
CA ILE A 167 2.73 -17.33 -5.50
C ILE A 167 4.03 -17.57 -4.75
N PHE A 168 4.36 -16.67 -3.84
CA PHE A 168 5.44 -16.82 -2.87
C PHE A 168 4.84 -17.07 -1.50
N THR A 169 5.25 -18.14 -0.84
CA THR A 169 4.74 -18.50 0.49
C THR A 169 5.87 -18.56 1.51
N LYS A 170 5.65 -17.91 2.64
CA LYS A 170 6.53 -17.93 3.81
C LYS A 170 5.72 -17.83 5.09
N ASP A 171 5.99 -18.69 6.07
CA ASP A 171 5.35 -18.67 7.41
C ASP A 171 3.82 -18.55 7.37
N GLY A 172 3.18 -19.24 6.42
CA GLY A 172 1.72 -19.22 6.23
C GLY A 172 1.18 -17.99 5.51
N MET A 173 2.02 -17.00 5.17
CA MET A 173 1.65 -15.82 4.39
C MET A 173 1.95 -16.05 2.92
N SER A 174 1.08 -15.55 2.03
CA SER A 174 1.24 -15.65 0.58
C SER A 174 1.26 -14.29 -0.09
N TYR A 175 2.16 -14.14 -1.06
CA TYR A 175 2.32 -12.94 -1.88
C TYR A 175 2.08 -13.32 -3.34
N HIS A 176 1.33 -12.50 -4.07
CA HIS A 176 0.82 -12.85 -5.39
C HIS A 176 1.30 -11.88 -6.45
N GLY A 177 1.74 -12.44 -7.57
CA GLY A 177 1.98 -11.74 -8.82
C GLY A 177 1.29 -12.49 -9.96
N SER A 178 1.35 -11.97 -11.18
CA SER A 178 0.64 -12.57 -12.30
C SER A 178 1.21 -12.18 -13.65
N PHE A 179 0.87 -12.98 -14.65
CA PHE A 179 1.07 -12.69 -16.06
C PHE A 179 -0.03 -13.38 -16.87
N THR A 180 -0.14 -13.05 -18.15
CA THR A 180 -1.11 -13.67 -19.06
C THR A 180 -0.39 -14.49 -20.13
N VAL A 181 -0.98 -15.61 -20.53
CA VAL A 181 -0.53 -16.38 -21.70
C VAL A 181 -1.58 -16.24 -22.79
N GLU A 182 -1.17 -15.78 -23.95
CA GLU A 182 -2.04 -15.54 -25.11
C GLU A 182 -1.41 -16.09 -26.38
N GLU A 183 -2.26 -16.47 -27.32
CA GLU A 183 -1.87 -16.85 -28.66
C GLU A 183 -2.06 -15.66 -29.61
N TYR A 184 -1.02 -15.29 -30.33
CA TYR A 184 -1.14 -14.25 -31.34
C TYR A 184 -1.74 -14.83 -32.62
N LYS A 185 -2.98 -14.46 -32.95
CA LYS A 185 -3.50 -14.66 -34.28
C LYS A 185 -3.03 -13.52 -35.18
N LYS A 186 -2.18 -13.85 -36.17
CA LYS A 186 -1.82 -12.88 -37.22
C LYS A 186 -3.13 -12.46 -37.92
N PRO A 187 -3.40 -11.13 -38.07
CA PRO A 187 -4.56 -10.71 -38.85
C PRO A 187 -4.45 -11.27 -40.25
N GLU A 188 -5.46 -11.99 -40.69
CA GLU A 188 -5.63 -12.33 -42.09
C GLU A 188 -6.16 -11.08 -42.80
N TYR A 189 -5.35 -10.53 -43.72
CA TYR A 189 -5.76 -9.44 -44.61
C TYR A 189 -6.32 -10.02 -45.87
#